data_6af21a2d669ac43ebc84af7e29794e1a
#
_entry.id   6af21a2d669ac43ebc84af7e29794e1a
#
_cell.length_a   1.000
_cell.length_b   1.000
_cell.length_c   1.000
_cell.angle_alpha   90.00
_cell.angle_beta   90.00
_cell.angle_gamma   90.00
#
_symmetry.space_group_name_H-M   'P 1'
#
loop_
_entity.id
_entity.type
_entity.pdbx_description
1 polymer ?
#
loop_
_entity_poly.entity_id
_entity_poly.type
_entity_poly.pdbx_seq_one_letter_code
_entity_poly.pdbx_strand_id
1 'polypeptide(L)'
;MKSKSFIIVASLLFVASAASLVAAQNPDKSADGGNDYGSITNYLDLYNSIVKELNMYYVDTIDAKKVATTSIDAMLYELDPYTEYIPKEEQGDFMTISTGEYGGIGSYIYKPKGRPTTISGPYEGSPAEKAGLKIGDEIIMIDGDTVSSWESDKVSNKLKGLVNTELTVTVRRPFSADSIHTFHIVREKIHVNTVPYYGMLTDSIGIIELSSFNEKSPVEVKEALLKLKENPKLSGLVLDLRGNGGGILESAVQIVGLFVDKGTEVLKTRGRVKQSEKSYKTTKLPVDTEIPLAVLIDGGSASASEITAGALQDLDRAVIIGNRSYGKGLVQSTRPLGDNGLLKLTISKYYIPSGRLIQAIDYSHRNIDGTASRIPDSLTTVFHTSNGREVRDGGGIKPDVEVEYPEVNRLIYNIIRDNWAFDYAVKFAAEHQSIAPAEEFEVSDEVFNDFKAFIDPKRFDYDKVCEKMLADLKKTAKVEGYLNDSTAATFEILENQLKHNLNQDLDTNKKRICDLLASEIVKHYYFSRGESIVSLKRDIIVDSIKASIGNPDRYAAILNKVPAKKQAKKQKAKK
;
A
#
# COMPACT_ATOMS: atom_id res chain seq x y z
N MET A 1 52.65 6.11 -5.82
CA MET A 1 51.90 7.27 -5.27
C MET A 1 52.33 8.52 -6.04
N LYS A 2 51.46 9.21 -6.68
CA LYS A 2 51.51 10.38 -7.58
C LYS A 2 51.11 9.99 -9.00
N SER A 3 49.83 10.00 -9.29
CA SER A 3 49.26 10.10 -10.65
C SER A 3 47.72 10.05 -10.65
N LYS A 4 47.02 10.74 -9.77
CA LYS A 4 45.53 10.86 -9.86
C LYS A 4 44.99 12.29 -9.70
N SER A 5 45.86 13.30 -9.60
CA SER A 5 45.43 14.68 -9.40
C SER A 5 45.50 15.57 -10.66
N PHE A 6 45.84 15.03 -11.83
CA PHE A 6 46.06 15.85 -13.05
C PHE A 6 44.91 15.74 -14.07
N ILE A 7 43.94 14.86 -13.87
CA ILE A 7 42.84 14.67 -14.83
C ILE A 7 41.59 15.50 -14.46
N ILE A 8 41.46 15.95 -13.20
CA ILE A 8 40.28 16.72 -12.73
C ILE A 8 40.37 18.22 -13.08
N VAL A 9 41.56 18.76 -13.36
CA VAL A 9 41.73 20.18 -13.70
C VAL A 9 41.54 20.49 -15.19
N ALA A 10 41.65 19.50 -16.08
CA ALA A 10 41.43 19.67 -17.51
C ALA A 10 39.98 19.64 -17.95
N SER A 11 39.09 19.02 -17.15
CA SER A 11 37.65 18.97 -17.44
C SER A 11 36.83 20.18 -16.94
N LEU A 12 37.41 21.01 -16.06
CA LEU A 12 36.78 22.22 -15.54
C LEU A 12 37.01 23.47 -16.40
N LEU A 13 37.95 23.44 -17.34
CA LEU A 13 38.25 24.57 -18.24
C LEU A 13 37.47 24.54 -19.57
N PHE A 14 36.78 23.45 -19.88
CA PHE A 14 35.97 23.36 -21.11
C PHE A 14 34.46 23.67 -20.89
N VAL A 15 33.99 23.79 -19.65
CA VAL A 15 32.61 24.15 -19.31
C VAL A 15 32.42 25.68 -19.13
N ALA A 16 33.51 26.43 -18.96
CA ALA A 16 33.43 27.88 -18.73
C ALA A 16 33.37 28.74 -20.01
N SER A 17 33.53 28.17 -21.21
CA SER A 17 33.42 28.90 -22.48
C SER A 17 32.13 28.76 -23.26
N ALA A 18 31.20 27.89 -22.78
CA ALA A 18 29.86 27.72 -23.40
C ALA A 18 28.73 28.47 -22.67
N ALA A 19 29.02 29.09 -21.51
CA ALA A 19 28.03 29.77 -20.68
C ALA A 19 27.83 31.26 -20.96
N SER A 20 28.49 31.83 -22.01
CA SER A 20 28.47 33.28 -22.26
C SER A 20 27.66 33.72 -23.50
N LEU A 21 26.85 32.88 -24.11
CA LEU A 21 26.09 33.25 -25.30
C LEU A 21 24.58 32.93 -25.26
N VAL A 22 24.00 32.81 -24.08
CA VAL A 22 22.53 32.72 -23.95
C VAL A 22 22.07 33.69 -22.85
N ALA A 23 22.25 34.97 -23.10
CA ALA A 23 21.58 36.02 -22.36
C ALA A 23 21.17 37.10 -23.36
N ALA A 24 19.99 36.96 -23.94
CA ALA A 24 19.08 37.98 -24.39
C ALA A 24 18.05 37.43 -25.41
N GLN A 25 17.01 36.84 -24.90
CA GLN A 25 15.69 36.92 -25.57
C GLN A 25 14.62 36.68 -24.50
N ASN A 26 13.90 37.74 -24.13
CA ASN A 26 12.67 37.66 -23.35
C ASN A 26 11.66 36.81 -24.13
N PRO A 27 11.05 35.79 -23.55
CA PRO A 27 9.86 35.22 -24.15
C PRO A 27 8.66 36.08 -23.73
N ASP A 28 8.11 36.77 -24.67
CA ASP A 28 6.80 37.38 -24.60
C ASP A 28 5.75 36.30 -24.25
N LYS A 29 4.88 36.66 -23.32
CA LYS A 29 3.72 35.87 -22.92
C LYS A 29 2.74 35.77 -24.08
N SER A 30 2.57 34.58 -24.61
CA SER A 30 1.33 34.17 -25.22
C SER A 30 0.98 32.76 -24.76
N ALA A 31 0.13 32.67 -23.72
CA ALA A 31 -0.57 31.47 -23.37
C ALA A 31 -1.66 31.20 -24.43
N ASP A 32 -1.25 30.61 -25.55
CA ASP A 32 -2.17 30.03 -26.51
C ASP A 32 -1.85 28.55 -26.63
N GLY A 33 -2.75 27.69 -26.10
CA GLY A 33 -2.65 26.23 -26.09
C GLY A 33 -2.82 25.60 -27.47
N GLY A 34 -2.15 26.11 -28.47
CA GLY A 34 -2.04 25.51 -29.79
C GLY A 34 -1.15 24.26 -29.72
N ASN A 35 -1.70 23.10 -30.11
CA ASN A 35 -0.92 21.89 -30.34
C ASN A 35 0.18 22.18 -31.35
N ASP A 36 1.40 22.34 -30.90
CA ASP A 36 2.57 22.49 -31.78
C ASP A 36 2.99 21.10 -32.32
N TYR A 37 2.14 20.57 -33.23
CA TYR A 37 2.42 19.32 -33.92
C TYR A 37 3.73 19.35 -34.72
N GLY A 38 4.15 20.53 -35.18
CA GLY A 38 5.39 20.70 -35.93
C GLY A 38 6.63 20.43 -35.06
N SER A 39 6.64 20.93 -33.83
CA SER A 39 7.74 20.69 -32.92
C SER A 39 7.77 19.22 -32.44
N ILE A 40 6.63 18.60 -32.18
CA ILE A 40 6.53 17.20 -31.81
C ILE A 40 7.11 16.31 -32.91
N THR A 41 6.75 16.53 -34.17
CA THR A 41 7.26 15.77 -35.32
C THR A 41 8.79 15.84 -35.40
N ASN A 42 9.36 17.04 -35.27
CA ASN A 42 10.82 17.25 -35.30
C ASN A 42 11.55 16.48 -34.19
N TYR A 43 11.00 16.44 -32.97
CA TYR A 43 11.60 15.67 -31.86
C TYR A 43 11.45 14.16 -32.06
N LEU A 44 10.34 13.68 -32.66
CA LEU A 44 10.20 12.27 -33.01
C LEU A 44 11.19 11.85 -34.09
N ASP A 45 11.45 12.70 -35.09
CA ASP A 45 12.47 12.44 -36.13
C ASP A 45 13.88 12.44 -35.55
N LEU A 46 14.17 13.33 -34.61
CA LEU A 46 15.45 13.34 -33.86
C LEU A 46 15.61 12.04 -33.05
N TYR A 47 14.57 11.63 -32.31
CA TYR A 47 14.60 10.39 -31.54
C TYR A 47 14.85 9.17 -32.45
N ASN A 48 14.13 9.06 -33.56
CA ASN A 48 14.32 7.98 -34.54
C ASN A 48 15.74 7.98 -35.10
N SER A 49 16.32 9.15 -35.39
CA SER A 49 17.71 9.25 -35.87
C SER A 49 18.71 8.75 -34.84
N ILE A 50 18.55 9.15 -33.57
CA ILE A 50 19.41 8.67 -32.47
C ILE A 50 19.31 7.15 -32.32
N VAL A 51 18.10 6.58 -32.31
CA VAL A 51 17.93 5.12 -32.17
C VAL A 51 18.58 4.37 -33.34
N LYS A 52 18.49 4.90 -34.56
CA LYS A 52 19.18 4.31 -35.74
C LYS A 52 20.69 4.34 -35.60
N GLU A 53 21.26 5.48 -35.20
CA GLU A 53 22.72 5.60 -34.99
C GLU A 53 23.19 4.64 -33.89
N LEU A 54 22.46 4.56 -32.75
CA LEU A 54 22.77 3.61 -31.68
C LEU A 54 22.75 2.18 -32.19
N ASN A 55 21.70 1.77 -32.90
CA ASN A 55 21.58 0.41 -33.42
C ASN A 55 22.69 0.06 -34.44
N MET A 56 23.22 1.06 -35.15
CA MET A 56 24.19 0.86 -36.22
C MET A 56 25.65 0.90 -35.71
N TYR A 57 25.95 1.76 -34.74
CA TYR A 57 27.33 2.11 -34.38
C TYR A 57 27.69 1.92 -32.90
N TYR A 58 26.71 1.60 -32.02
CA TYR A 58 27.05 1.33 -30.63
C TYR A 58 27.93 0.09 -30.50
N VAL A 59 28.92 0.15 -29.60
CA VAL A 59 29.97 -0.88 -29.46
C VAL A 59 29.42 -2.29 -29.18
N ASP A 60 28.31 -2.39 -28.45
CA ASP A 60 27.65 -3.65 -28.14
C ASP A 60 26.28 -3.75 -28.81
N THR A 61 25.76 -4.98 -28.94
CA THR A 61 24.39 -5.22 -29.45
C THR A 61 23.37 -4.60 -28.51
N ILE A 62 22.46 -3.78 -29.03
CA ILE A 62 21.36 -3.21 -28.25
C ILE A 62 20.07 -4.00 -28.45
N ASP A 63 19.32 -4.17 -27.37
CA ASP A 63 17.95 -4.66 -27.41
C ASP A 63 17.02 -3.48 -27.71
N ALA A 64 16.54 -3.40 -28.94
CA ALA A 64 15.69 -2.30 -29.40
C ALA A 64 14.36 -2.20 -28.61
N LYS A 65 13.77 -3.36 -28.21
CA LYS A 65 12.55 -3.39 -27.38
C LYS A 65 12.83 -2.76 -26.03
N LYS A 66 13.91 -3.16 -25.37
CA LYS A 66 14.31 -2.64 -24.05
C LYS A 66 14.61 -1.14 -24.11
N VAL A 67 15.34 -0.67 -25.11
CA VAL A 67 15.65 0.75 -25.30
C VAL A 67 14.37 1.56 -25.49
N ALA A 68 13.45 1.10 -26.33
CA ALA A 68 12.18 1.79 -26.59
C ALA A 68 11.30 1.83 -25.35
N THR A 69 11.11 0.71 -24.63
CA THR A 69 10.29 0.68 -23.41
C THR A 69 10.89 1.55 -22.31
N THR A 70 12.20 1.47 -22.06
CA THR A 70 12.88 2.34 -21.07
C THR A 70 12.69 3.83 -21.39
N SER A 71 12.75 4.20 -22.67
CA SER A 71 12.55 5.59 -23.11
C SER A 71 11.10 6.06 -22.90
N ILE A 72 10.14 5.18 -23.18
CA ILE A 72 8.72 5.45 -22.93
C ILE A 72 8.48 5.63 -21.43
N ASP A 73 8.97 4.73 -20.60
CA ASP A 73 8.82 4.78 -19.15
C ASP A 73 9.42 6.06 -18.57
N ALA A 74 10.63 6.45 -19.00
CA ALA A 74 11.27 7.67 -18.58
C ALA A 74 10.45 8.91 -18.96
N MET A 75 9.93 8.98 -20.20
CA MET A 75 9.08 10.07 -20.68
C MET A 75 7.79 10.19 -19.87
N LEU A 76 7.15 9.05 -19.56
CA LEU A 76 5.87 9.05 -18.83
C LEU A 76 6.10 9.40 -17.35
N TYR A 77 7.18 8.92 -16.74
CA TYR A 77 7.55 9.21 -15.35
C TYR A 77 7.81 10.70 -15.09
N GLU A 78 8.28 11.45 -16.10
CA GLU A 78 8.44 12.90 -16.01
C GLU A 78 7.10 13.63 -15.78
N LEU A 79 5.98 13.05 -16.19
CA LEU A 79 4.66 13.63 -15.99
C LEU A 79 4.15 13.35 -14.56
N ASP A 80 4.06 12.08 -14.20
CA ASP A 80 3.69 11.58 -12.88
C ASP A 80 3.96 10.06 -12.80
N PRO A 81 4.02 9.45 -11.61
CA PRO A 81 4.31 8.00 -11.46
C PRO A 81 3.12 7.09 -11.78
N TYR A 82 1.97 7.61 -12.20
CA TYR A 82 0.75 6.84 -12.48
C TYR A 82 0.42 6.75 -13.97
N THR A 83 1.05 7.63 -14.76
CA THR A 83 0.97 7.57 -16.22
C THR A 83 1.98 6.55 -16.71
N GLU A 84 1.49 5.41 -17.21
CA GLU A 84 2.31 4.25 -17.55
C GLU A 84 1.87 3.56 -18.83
N TYR A 85 2.83 2.94 -19.50
CA TYR A 85 2.59 2.06 -20.63
C TYR A 85 2.46 0.62 -20.14
N ILE A 86 1.38 -0.06 -20.52
CA ILE A 86 1.08 -1.46 -20.17
C ILE A 86 1.22 -2.28 -21.43
N PRO A 87 2.31 -3.10 -21.56
CA PRO A 87 2.49 -4.00 -22.67
C PRO A 87 1.35 -5.01 -22.80
N LYS A 88 1.17 -5.58 -23.98
CA LYS A 88 0.10 -6.55 -24.24
C LYS A 88 0.19 -7.78 -23.32
N GLU A 89 1.39 -8.18 -22.99
CA GLU A 89 1.67 -9.32 -22.12
C GLU A 89 1.21 -9.10 -20.67
N GLU A 90 1.13 -7.83 -20.21
CA GLU A 90 0.76 -7.43 -18.85
C GLU A 90 -0.72 -7.03 -18.72
N GLN A 91 -1.47 -6.97 -19.81
CA GLN A 91 -2.88 -6.57 -19.80
C GLN A 91 -3.75 -7.50 -18.96
N GLY A 92 -3.42 -8.80 -18.90
CA GLY A 92 -4.15 -9.78 -18.08
C GLY A 92 -4.12 -9.44 -16.60
N ASP A 93 -2.96 -9.03 -16.09
CA ASP A 93 -2.81 -8.61 -14.69
C ASP A 93 -3.54 -7.31 -14.41
N PHE A 94 -3.47 -6.34 -15.33
CA PHE A 94 -4.22 -5.11 -15.24
C PHE A 94 -5.74 -5.33 -15.21
N MET A 95 -6.26 -6.24 -16.04
CA MET A 95 -7.68 -6.63 -16.03
C MET A 95 -8.08 -7.32 -14.73
N THR A 96 -7.20 -8.16 -14.16
CA THR A 96 -7.43 -8.81 -12.86
C THR A 96 -7.63 -7.79 -11.73
N ILE A 97 -6.83 -6.71 -11.71
CA ILE A 97 -6.98 -5.62 -10.73
C ILE A 97 -8.38 -4.98 -10.82
N SER A 98 -8.90 -4.79 -12.04
CA SER A 98 -10.19 -4.15 -12.28
C SER A 98 -11.37 -5.07 -11.97
N THR A 99 -11.34 -6.31 -12.46
CA THR A 99 -12.45 -7.27 -12.33
C THR A 99 -12.45 -8.02 -11.00
N GLY A 100 -11.28 -8.16 -10.38
CA GLY A 100 -11.07 -9.04 -9.23
C GLY A 100 -11.10 -10.53 -9.58
N GLU A 101 -10.98 -10.90 -10.88
CA GLU A 101 -11.13 -12.27 -11.34
C GLU A 101 -9.99 -12.67 -12.29
N TYR A 102 -9.50 -13.91 -12.17
CA TYR A 102 -8.52 -14.50 -13.09
C TYR A 102 -8.64 -16.03 -13.14
N GLY A 103 -8.11 -16.63 -14.18
CA GLY A 103 -7.95 -18.09 -14.25
C GLY A 103 -6.62 -18.51 -13.58
N GLY A 104 -6.67 -19.43 -12.63
CA GLY A 104 -5.46 -19.83 -11.92
C GLY A 104 -5.71 -20.83 -10.78
N ILE A 105 -4.76 -20.92 -9.84
CA ILE A 105 -4.81 -21.85 -8.72
C ILE A 105 -5.36 -21.25 -7.43
N GLY A 106 -5.40 -19.91 -7.29
CA GLY A 106 -5.90 -19.22 -6.10
C GLY A 106 -4.95 -19.31 -4.91
N SER A 107 -3.80 -18.66 -5.01
CA SER A 107 -2.84 -18.56 -3.91
C SER A 107 -2.03 -17.27 -4.00
N TYR A 108 -1.73 -16.68 -2.85
CA TYR A 108 -0.65 -15.71 -2.72
C TYR A 108 0.70 -16.42 -2.81
N ILE A 109 1.63 -15.81 -3.50
CA ILE A 109 3.02 -16.25 -3.60
C ILE A 109 3.95 -15.07 -3.39
N TYR A 110 5.15 -15.33 -2.89
CA TYR A 110 6.21 -14.34 -2.81
C TYR A 110 7.57 -15.00 -3.00
N LYS A 111 8.61 -14.21 -3.30
CA LYS A 111 9.97 -14.72 -3.48
C LYS A 111 10.88 -14.24 -2.35
N PRO A 112 11.19 -15.10 -1.35
CA PRO A 112 12.19 -14.77 -0.35
C PRO A 112 13.57 -14.58 -1.00
N LYS A 113 14.41 -13.71 -0.43
CA LYS A 113 15.76 -13.48 -0.93
C LYS A 113 16.57 -14.78 -0.95
N GLY A 114 17.07 -15.15 -2.14
CA GLY A 114 17.92 -16.33 -2.34
C GLY A 114 17.20 -17.69 -2.24
N ARG A 115 15.86 -17.70 -2.25
CA ARG A 115 15.02 -18.93 -2.19
C ARG A 115 14.06 -18.99 -3.38
N PRO A 116 13.49 -20.16 -3.69
CA PRO A 116 12.41 -20.27 -4.67
C PRO A 116 11.17 -19.45 -4.28
N THR A 117 10.33 -19.13 -5.27
CA THR A 117 9.00 -18.56 -5.01
C THR A 117 8.21 -19.51 -4.09
N THR A 118 7.62 -18.96 -3.05
CA THR A 118 7.00 -19.70 -1.95
C THR A 118 5.51 -19.38 -1.86
N ILE A 119 4.69 -20.37 -1.57
CA ILE A 119 3.27 -20.21 -1.26
C ILE A 119 3.16 -19.47 0.09
N SER A 120 2.53 -18.29 0.09
CA SER A 120 2.29 -17.52 1.31
C SER A 120 0.86 -17.60 1.84
N GLY A 121 -0.08 -18.12 1.04
CA GLY A 121 -1.45 -18.36 1.47
C GLY A 121 -2.34 -18.84 0.33
N PRO A 122 -2.72 -20.12 0.28
CA PRO A 122 -3.82 -20.55 -0.57
C PRO A 122 -5.11 -19.84 -0.15
N TYR A 123 -5.96 -19.46 -1.12
CA TYR A 123 -7.28 -18.93 -0.79
C TYR A 123 -8.20 -20.06 -0.33
N GLU A 124 -9.01 -19.79 0.66
CA GLU A 124 -10.01 -20.74 1.15
C GLU A 124 -10.92 -21.21 0.00
N GLY A 125 -11.08 -22.52 -0.15
CA GLY A 125 -11.86 -23.15 -1.22
C GLY A 125 -11.22 -23.16 -2.60
N SER A 126 -9.98 -22.65 -2.75
CA SER A 126 -9.29 -22.57 -4.04
C SER A 126 -8.77 -23.93 -4.54
N PRO A 127 -8.43 -24.04 -5.84
CA PRO A 127 -7.73 -25.23 -6.38
C PRO A 127 -6.42 -25.54 -5.67
N ALA A 128 -5.68 -24.51 -5.25
CA ALA A 128 -4.42 -24.67 -4.52
C ALA A 128 -4.64 -25.36 -3.17
N GLU A 129 -5.64 -24.89 -2.40
CA GLU A 129 -5.99 -25.49 -1.12
C GLU A 129 -6.53 -26.91 -1.30
N LYS A 130 -7.50 -27.10 -2.20
CA LYS A 130 -8.11 -28.42 -2.50
C LYS A 130 -7.07 -29.46 -2.92
N ALA A 131 -6.02 -29.05 -3.64
CA ALA A 131 -4.91 -29.91 -4.04
C ALA A 131 -3.97 -30.24 -2.87
N GLY A 132 -4.00 -29.48 -1.77
CA GLY A 132 -3.16 -29.69 -0.58
C GLY A 132 -1.85 -28.88 -0.57
N LEU A 133 -1.75 -27.81 -1.36
CA LEU A 133 -0.68 -26.82 -1.24
C LEU A 133 -0.81 -26.12 0.13
N LYS A 134 0.32 -25.87 0.78
CA LYS A 134 0.38 -25.26 2.12
C LYS A 134 1.25 -24.01 2.12
N ILE A 135 1.02 -23.14 3.09
CA ILE A 135 1.92 -22.01 3.37
C ILE A 135 3.33 -22.56 3.65
N GLY A 136 4.34 -21.97 3.05
CA GLY A 136 5.73 -22.39 3.14
C GLY A 136 6.19 -23.34 2.04
N ASP A 137 5.30 -23.87 1.20
CA ASP A 137 5.68 -24.70 0.05
C ASP A 137 6.49 -23.89 -0.95
N GLU A 138 7.73 -24.30 -1.23
CA GLU A 138 8.63 -23.67 -2.18
C GLU A 138 8.43 -24.28 -3.57
N ILE A 139 8.03 -23.49 -4.55
CA ILE A 139 7.73 -23.95 -5.91
C ILE A 139 9.04 -24.19 -6.66
N ILE A 140 9.33 -25.44 -6.99
CA ILE A 140 10.58 -25.83 -7.67
C ILE A 140 10.38 -26.18 -9.15
N MET A 141 9.18 -26.67 -9.53
CA MET A 141 8.88 -27.05 -10.92
C MET A 141 7.40 -26.82 -11.24
N ILE A 142 7.11 -26.37 -12.48
CA ILE A 142 5.75 -26.23 -13.01
C ILE A 142 5.73 -26.82 -14.42
N ASP A 143 4.87 -27.81 -14.67
CA ASP A 143 4.71 -28.51 -15.97
C ASP A 143 6.05 -29.00 -16.55
N GLY A 144 6.94 -29.50 -15.70
CA GLY A 144 8.26 -29.98 -16.09
C GLY A 144 9.35 -28.92 -16.21
N ASP A 145 9.00 -27.63 -16.18
CA ASP A 145 9.95 -26.52 -16.16
C ASP A 145 10.49 -26.29 -14.75
N THR A 146 11.80 -26.24 -14.58
CA THR A 146 12.43 -25.83 -13.31
C THR A 146 12.30 -24.34 -13.12
N VAL A 147 11.57 -23.90 -12.08
CA VAL A 147 11.23 -22.50 -11.83
C VAL A 147 11.92 -21.90 -10.59
N SER A 148 12.75 -22.66 -9.88
CA SER A 148 13.37 -22.26 -8.60
C SER A 148 14.12 -20.93 -8.67
N SER A 149 14.73 -20.60 -9.82
CA SER A 149 15.47 -19.36 -10.04
C SER A 149 14.63 -18.23 -10.67
N TRP A 150 13.37 -18.51 -11.04
CA TRP A 150 12.53 -17.51 -11.69
C TRP A 150 12.07 -16.44 -10.69
N GLU A 151 11.82 -15.24 -11.21
CA GLU A 151 11.16 -14.19 -10.44
C GLU A 151 9.67 -14.50 -10.22
N SER A 152 9.09 -13.96 -9.14
CA SER A 152 7.70 -14.25 -8.74
C SER A 152 6.69 -13.99 -9.83
N ASP A 153 6.86 -12.93 -10.63
CA ASP A 153 5.93 -12.55 -11.69
C ASP A 153 5.90 -13.60 -12.79
N LYS A 154 7.06 -14.14 -13.17
CA LYS A 154 7.16 -15.22 -14.16
C LYS A 154 6.53 -16.51 -13.64
N VAL A 155 6.71 -16.83 -12.36
CA VAL A 155 6.05 -17.98 -11.70
C VAL A 155 4.54 -17.74 -11.64
N SER A 156 4.08 -16.56 -11.24
CA SER A 156 2.68 -16.18 -11.21
C SER A 156 2.01 -16.35 -12.58
N ASN A 157 2.64 -15.86 -13.65
CA ASN A 157 2.13 -15.99 -15.01
C ASN A 157 2.04 -17.43 -15.48
N LYS A 158 2.94 -18.31 -15.03
CA LYS A 158 2.90 -19.75 -15.34
C LYS A 158 1.78 -20.46 -14.57
N LEU A 159 1.50 -20.06 -13.32
CA LEU A 159 0.40 -20.59 -12.50
C LEU A 159 -0.97 -20.14 -13.00
N LYS A 160 -1.08 -18.90 -13.52
CA LYS A 160 -2.27 -18.40 -14.20
C LYS A 160 -2.47 -19.09 -15.56
N GLY A 161 -3.69 -19.02 -16.09
CA GLY A 161 -4.01 -19.56 -17.41
C GLY A 161 -5.51 -19.69 -17.64
N LEU A 162 -5.88 -20.33 -18.73
CA LEU A 162 -7.29 -20.55 -19.07
C LEU A 162 -7.96 -21.47 -18.04
N VAL A 163 -9.18 -21.11 -17.66
CA VAL A 163 -10.03 -21.93 -16.79
C VAL A 163 -10.21 -23.32 -17.38
N ASN A 164 -10.27 -24.34 -16.54
CA ASN A 164 -10.36 -25.76 -16.87
C ASN A 164 -9.10 -26.34 -17.57
N THR A 165 -7.96 -25.64 -17.55
CA THR A 165 -6.69 -26.24 -17.96
C THR A 165 -5.96 -26.83 -16.75
N GLU A 166 -5.26 -27.93 -16.98
CA GLU A 166 -4.47 -28.63 -15.96
C GLU A 166 -3.05 -28.04 -15.87
N LEU A 167 -2.46 -28.12 -14.69
CA LEU A 167 -1.04 -27.91 -14.48
C LEU A 167 -0.52 -28.84 -13.40
N THR A 168 0.78 -29.12 -13.45
CA THR A 168 1.48 -29.89 -12.44
C THR A 168 2.45 -28.98 -11.69
N VAL A 169 2.31 -28.90 -10.35
CA VAL A 169 3.19 -28.09 -9.50
C VAL A 169 3.96 -29.02 -8.58
N THR A 170 5.29 -28.97 -8.65
CA THR A 170 6.17 -29.67 -7.72
C THR A 170 6.77 -28.64 -6.74
N VAL A 171 6.63 -28.94 -5.45
CA VAL A 171 7.11 -28.09 -4.37
C VAL A 171 8.09 -28.82 -3.47
N ARG A 172 8.95 -28.06 -2.82
CA ARG A 172 9.69 -28.50 -1.65
C ARG A 172 8.96 -27.98 -0.42
N ARG A 173 8.54 -28.90 0.47
CA ARG A 173 7.86 -28.58 1.74
C ARG A 173 8.87 -28.62 2.89
N PRO A 174 9.26 -27.48 3.46
CA PRO A 174 10.15 -27.43 4.61
C PRO A 174 9.54 -28.15 5.83
N PHE A 175 10.42 -28.69 6.67
CA PHE A 175 10.06 -29.38 7.91
C PHE A 175 9.13 -30.61 7.76
N SER A 176 8.97 -31.13 6.55
CA SER A 176 8.23 -32.39 6.28
C SER A 176 9.19 -33.54 6.14
N ALA A 177 8.81 -34.73 6.62
CA ALA A 177 9.59 -35.97 6.44
C ALA A 177 9.74 -36.27 4.93
N ASP A 178 8.69 -36.08 4.17
CA ASP A 178 8.68 -36.11 2.71
C ASP A 178 8.78 -34.65 2.20
N SER A 179 9.95 -34.26 1.72
CA SER A 179 10.22 -32.87 1.37
C SER A 179 9.73 -32.46 -0.02
N ILE A 180 9.51 -33.41 -0.92
CA ILE A 180 9.08 -33.12 -2.31
C ILE A 180 7.69 -33.67 -2.56
N HIS A 181 6.79 -32.77 -2.97
CA HIS A 181 5.40 -33.10 -3.31
C HIS A 181 5.08 -32.62 -4.72
N THR A 182 4.29 -33.42 -5.45
CA THR A 182 3.79 -33.04 -6.77
C THR A 182 2.27 -33.04 -6.74
N PHE A 183 1.68 -31.93 -7.19
CA PHE A 183 0.24 -31.70 -7.21
C PHE A 183 -0.25 -31.52 -8.64
N HIS A 184 -1.36 -32.18 -8.98
CA HIS A 184 -2.10 -31.97 -10.22
C HIS A 184 -3.27 -31.05 -9.93
N ILE A 185 -3.31 -29.89 -10.55
CA ILE A 185 -4.26 -28.82 -10.24
C ILE A 185 -4.99 -28.43 -11.53
N VAL A 186 -6.31 -28.34 -11.46
CA VAL A 186 -7.11 -27.75 -12.53
C VAL A 186 -7.33 -26.28 -12.22
N ARG A 187 -6.98 -25.40 -13.16
CA ARG A 187 -7.21 -23.96 -12.99
C ARG A 187 -8.71 -23.67 -12.97
N GLU A 188 -9.14 -22.94 -11.98
CA GLU A 188 -10.52 -22.43 -11.86
C GLU A 188 -10.55 -20.92 -12.06
N LYS A 189 -11.75 -20.36 -12.20
CA LYS A 189 -11.99 -18.94 -12.11
C LYS A 189 -11.83 -18.51 -10.64
N ILE A 190 -10.79 -17.80 -10.35
CA ILE A 190 -10.49 -17.31 -9.01
C ILE A 190 -11.11 -15.92 -8.84
N HIS A 191 -11.83 -15.75 -7.76
CA HIS A 191 -12.32 -14.46 -7.31
C HIS A 191 -11.45 -13.95 -6.15
N VAL A 192 -10.86 -12.76 -6.32
CA VAL A 192 -10.09 -12.08 -5.27
C VAL A 192 -11.07 -11.27 -4.43
N ASN A 193 -11.43 -11.78 -3.27
CA ASN A 193 -12.33 -11.11 -2.35
C ASN A 193 -11.71 -9.79 -1.85
N THR A 194 -12.42 -8.69 -2.03
CA THR A 194 -11.96 -7.36 -1.58
C THR A 194 -12.33 -7.07 -0.13
N VAL A 195 -13.22 -7.88 0.47
CA VAL A 195 -13.57 -7.85 1.89
C VAL A 195 -12.99 -9.11 2.56
N PRO A 196 -11.68 -9.12 2.89
CA PRO A 196 -11.03 -10.30 3.48
C PRO A 196 -11.62 -10.68 4.84
N TYR A 197 -12.15 -9.70 5.56
CA TYR A 197 -12.76 -9.91 6.86
C TYR A 197 -13.92 -8.94 7.11
N TYR A 198 -14.97 -9.45 7.74
CA TYR A 198 -15.98 -8.67 8.45
C TYR A 198 -16.44 -9.44 9.69
N GLY A 199 -16.78 -8.73 10.76
CA GLY A 199 -17.18 -9.33 12.02
C GLY A 199 -17.48 -8.30 13.09
N MET A 200 -17.79 -8.77 14.28
CA MET A 200 -17.93 -7.88 15.44
C MET A 200 -16.56 -7.58 16.03
N LEU A 201 -16.19 -6.29 16.07
CA LEU A 201 -14.96 -5.80 16.69
C LEU A 201 -15.11 -5.71 18.22
N THR A 202 -16.31 -5.39 18.66
CA THR A 202 -16.72 -5.39 20.08
C THR A 202 -18.12 -5.99 20.18
N ASP A 203 -18.70 -6.04 21.37
CA ASP A 203 -20.07 -6.54 21.56
C ASP A 203 -21.13 -5.78 20.72
N SER A 204 -20.83 -4.53 20.34
CA SER A 204 -21.80 -3.65 19.67
C SER A 204 -21.28 -2.92 18.43
N ILE A 205 -20.00 -3.02 18.11
CA ILE A 205 -19.39 -2.36 16.95
C ILE A 205 -18.92 -3.43 15.97
N GLY A 206 -19.42 -3.35 14.73
CA GLY A 206 -18.96 -4.17 13.61
C GLY A 206 -17.81 -3.53 12.85
N ILE A 207 -17.03 -4.35 12.15
CA ILE A 207 -15.96 -3.91 11.26
C ILE A 207 -16.08 -4.62 9.90
N ILE A 208 -15.75 -3.90 8.83
CA ILE A 208 -15.57 -4.40 7.47
C ILE A 208 -14.20 -3.94 6.99
N GLU A 209 -13.30 -4.89 6.73
CA GLU A 209 -12.02 -4.62 6.10
C GLU A 209 -12.20 -4.60 4.58
N LEU A 210 -11.75 -3.55 3.92
CA LEU A 210 -11.76 -3.41 2.47
C LEU A 210 -10.33 -3.24 1.96
N SER A 211 -9.80 -4.25 1.26
CA SER A 211 -8.41 -4.31 0.82
C SER A 211 -8.16 -3.61 -0.53
N SER A 212 -9.18 -3.50 -1.39
CA SER A 212 -9.08 -2.82 -2.70
C SER A 212 -10.47 -2.44 -3.23
N PHE A 213 -10.48 -1.60 -4.27
CA PHE A 213 -11.72 -1.20 -4.96
C PHE A 213 -11.74 -1.78 -6.38
N ASN A 214 -12.45 -2.89 -6.58
CA ASN A 214 -12.76 -3.46 -7.89
C ASN A 214 -14.27 -3.38 -8.20
N GLU A 215 -14.72 -3.96 -9.30
CA GLU A 215 -16.15 -3.94 -9.70
C GLU A 215 -17.07 -4.67 -8.71
N LYS A 216 -16.54 -5.62 -7.92
CA LYS A 216 -17.30 -6.42 -6.95
C LYS A 216 -17.37 -5.78 -5.56
N SER A 217 -16.41 -4.96 -5.19
CA SER A 217 -16.27 -4.37 -3.85
C SER A 217 -17.56 -3.74 -3.31
N PRO A 218 -18.38 -3.00 -4.10
CA PRO A 218 -19.63 -2.42 -3.57
C PRO A 218 -20.66 -3.47 -3.17
N VAL A 219 -20.67 -4.62 -3.83
CA VAL A 219 -21.58 -5.73 -3.52
C VAL A 219 -21.10 -6.44 -2.27
N GLU A 220 -19.79 -6.76 -2.19
CA GLU A 220 -19.17 -7.43 -1.05
C GLU A 220 -19.30 -6.62 0.25
N VAL A 221 -19.02 -5.30 0.20
CA VAL A 221 -19.22 -4.40 1.35
C VAL A 221 -20.70 -4.35 1.76
N LYS A 222 -21.63 -4.30 0.80
CA LYS A 222 -23.05 -4.31 1.08
C LYS A 222 -23.49 -5.62 1.76
N GLU A 223 -23.05 -6.77 1.27
CA GLU A 223 -23.35 -8.08 1.84
C GLU A 223 -22.80 -8.21 3.25
N ALA A 224 -21.55 -7.80 3.47
CA ALA A 224 -20.95 -7.76 4.80
C ALA A 224 -21.73 -6.87 5.76
N LEU A 225 -22.15 -5.66 5.32
CA LEU A 225 -22.98 -4.76 6.11
C LEU A 225 -24.33 -5.38 6.48
N LEU A 226 -25.02 -6.01 5.52
CA LEU A 226 -26.30 -6.66 5.77
C LEU A 226 -26.17 -7.82 6.76
N LYS A 227 -25.10 -8.61 6.66
CA LYS A 227 -24.79 -9.68 7.61
C LYS A 227 -24.53 -9.16 9.02
N LEU A 228 -23.76 -8.09 9.15
CA LEU A 228 -23.54 -7.45 10.46
C LEU A 228 -24.84 -6.92 11.06
N LYS A 229 -25.77 -6.39 10.24
CA LYS A 229 -27.07 -5.88 10.67
C LYS A 229 -28.03 -6.98 11.15
N GLU A 230 -27.77 -8.26 10.88
CA GLU A 230 -28.52 -9.39 11.48
C GLU A 230 -28.25 -9.48 13.00
N ASN A 231 -27.15 -8.89 13.51
CA ASN A 231 -26.86 -8.82 14.94
C ASN A 231 -27.65 -7.66 15.59
N PRO A 232 -28.61 -7.93 16.48
CA PRO A 232 -29.44 -6.88 17.11
C PRO A 232 -28.65 -5.96 18.05
N LYS A 233 -27.42 -6.33 18.43
CA LYS A 233 -26.55 -5.50 19.26
C LYS A 233 -25.74 -4.50 18.45
N LEU A 234 -25.73 -4.58 17.12
CA LEU A 234 -24.96 -3.69 16.28
C LEU A 234 -25.43 -2.24 16.46
N SER A 235 -24.56 -1.38 16.98
CA SER A 235 -24.83 0.04 17.22
C SER A 235 -23.79 0.99 16.62
N GLY A 236 -22.73 0.46 16.00
CA GLY A 236 -21.69 1.21 15.30
C GLY A 236 -21.00 0.35 14.27
N LEU A 237 -20.44 1.00 13.24
CA LEU A 237 -19.75 0.32 12.14
C LEU A 237 -18.40 0.99 11.87
N VAL A 238 -17.42 0.18 11.56
CA VAL A 238 -16.08 0.58 11.09
C VAL A 238 -15.90 0.08 9.66
N LEU A 239 -15.48 0.97 8.76
CA LEU A 239 -14.94 0.61 7.45
C LEU A 239 -13.42 0.81 7.50
N ASP A 240 -12.68 -0.30 7.44
CA ASP A 240 -11.22 -0.25 7.50
C ASP A 240 -10.62 -0.17 6.09
N LEU A 241 -9.97 0.95 5.80
CA LEU A 241 -9.29 1.25 4.54
C LEU A 241 -7.77 1.36 4.73
N ARG A 242 -7.23 0.95 5.86
CA ARG A 242 -5.78 0.97 6.10
C ARG A 242 -5.08 0.04 5.11
N GLY A 243 -3.92 0.49 4.57
CA GLY A 243 -3.17 -0.23 3.55
C GLY A 243 -3.86 -0.35 2.19
N ASN A 244 -5.06 0.18 2.01
CA ASN A 244 -5.82 0.09 0.76
C ASN A 244 -5.41 1.19 -0.24
N GLY A 245 -4.63 0.85 -1.26
CA GLY A 245 -4.14 1.75 -2.30
C GLY A 245 -5.21 2.30 -3.26
N GLY A 246 -6.49 1.92 -3.09
CA GLY A 246 -7.60 2.37 -3.91
C GLY A 246 -8.04 1.37 -4.97
N GLY A 247 -8.36 1.86 -6.15
CA GLY A 247 -8.87 1.09 -7.30
C GLY A 247 -9.91 1.89 -8.10
N ILE A 248 -11.03 1.27 -8.45
CA ILE A 248 -12.07 1.84 -9.30
C ILE A 248 -12.83 2.97 -8.59
N LEU A 249 -12.82 4.15 -9.21
CA LEU A 249 -13.49 5.35 -8.70
C LEU A 249 -15.01 5.15 -8.51
N GLU A 250 -15.66 4.54 -9.49
CA GLU A 250 -17.10 4.28 -9.45
C GLU A 250 -17.49 3.35 -8.30
N SER A 251 -16.61 2.43 -7.92
CA SER A 251 -16.81 1.55 -6.76
C SER A 251 -16.78 2.33 -5.45
N ALA A 252 -15.88 3.32 -5.32
CA ALA A 252 -15.87 4.22 -4.17
C ALA A 252 -17.19 5.02 -4.06
N VAL A 253 -17.68 5.56 -5.19
CA VAL A 253 -18.98 6.29 -5.24
C VAL A 253 -20.14 5.39 -4.79
N GLN A 254 -20.15 4.12 -5.22
CA GLN A 254 -21.18 3.17 -4.83
C GLN A 254 -21.10 2.79 -3.35
N ILE A 255 -19.88 2.63 -2.80
CA ILE A 255 -19.68 2.32 -1.36
C ILE A 255 -20.11 3.50 -0.50
N VAL A 256 -19.74 4.74 -0.85
CA VAL A 256 -20.27 5.95 -0.18
C VAL A 256 -21.80 5.96 -0.21
N GLY A 257 -22.39 5.59 -1.36
CA GLY A 257 -23.83 5.50 -1.54
C GLY A 257 -24.55 4.46 -0.67
N LEU A 258 -23.85 3.57 0.03
CA LEU A 258 -24.45 2.70 1.04
C LEU A 258 -24.84 3.47 2.30
N PHE A 259 -24.21 4.63 2.55
CA PHE A 259 -24.30 5.40 3.79
C PHE A 259 -24.87 6.82 3.65
N VAL A 260 -25.14 7.28 2.43
CA VAL A 260 -25.68 8.61 2.16
C VAL A 260 -26.83 8.56 1.16
N ASP A 261 -27.69 9.57 1.16
CA ASP A 261 -28.88 9.62 0.31
C ASP A 261 -28.55 9.52 -1.18
N LYS A 262 -29.47 8.96 -1.95
CA LYS A 262 -29.41 8.93 -3.40
C LYS A 262 -29.37 10.36 -3.97
N GLY A 263 -28.49 10.58 -4.94
CA GLY A 263 -28.29 11.88 -5.59
C GLY A 263 -27.24 12.75 -4.92
N THR A 264 -26.64 12.31 -3.82
CA THR A 264 -25.56 13.01 -3.12
C THR A 264 -24.31 13.05 -4.01
N GLU A 265 -23.72 14.22 -4.17
CA GLU A 265 -22.47 14.41 -4.88
C GLU A 265 -21.29 13.89 -4.03
N VAL A 266 -20.50 12.95 -4.59
CA VAL A 266 -19.36 12.33 -3.93
C VAL A 266 -18.04 12.99 -4.37
N LEU A 267 -17.92 13.31 -5.64
CA LEU A 267 -16.77 14.04 -6.17
C LEU A 267 -17.07 14.68 -7.52
N LYS A 268 -16.20 15.62 -7.90
CA LYS A 268 -16.09 16.16 -9.26
C LYS A 268 -14.70 15.91 -9.81
N THR A 269 -14.61 15.68 -11.12
CA THR A 269 -13.31 15.64 -11.82
C THR A 269 -13.17 16.90 -12.70
N ARG A 270 -11.92 17.38 -12.83
CA ARG A 270 -11.54 18.47 -13.75
C ARG A 270 -10.22 18.14 -14.40
N GLY A 271 -10.13 18.31 -15.70
CA GLY A 271 -8.92 18.08 -16.49
C GLY A 271 -8.76 19.12 -17.60
N ARG A 272 -7.77 18.90 -18.46
CA ARG A 272 -7.45 19.81 -19.55
C ARG A 272 -8.58 19.92 -20.58
N VAL A 273 -9.26 18.80 -20.85
CA VAL A 273 -10.35 18.76 -21.84
C VAL A 273 -11.70 18.75 -21.14
N LYS A 274 -12.69 19.44 -21.69
CA LYS A 274 -14.03 19.58 -21.10
C LYS A 274 -14.72 18.25 -20.86
N GLN A 275 -14.44 17.22 -21.66
CA GLN A 275 -14.99 15.86 -21.48
C GLN A 275 -14.51 15.17 -20.21
N SER A 276 -13.41 15.63 -19.59
CA SER A 276 -12.91 15.12 -18.31
C SER A 276 -13.60 15.75 -17.10
N GLU A 277 -14.42 16.78 -17.29
CA GLU A 277 -15.23 17.40 -16.24
C GLU A 277 -16.51 16.58 -16.03
N LYS A 278 -16.60 15.93 -14.87
CA LYS A 278 -17.76 15.12 -14.48
C LYS A 278 -18.09 15.32 -13.01
N SER A 279 -19.39 15.23 -12.68
CA SER A 279 -19.87 15.11 -11.29
C SER A 279 -20.34 13.68 -11.08
N TYR A 280 -19.83 13.06 -10.04
CA TYR A 280 -20.19 11.71 -9.63
C TYR A 280 -21.11 11.76 -8.43
N LYS A 281 -22.30 11.20 -8.58
CA LYS A 281 -23.34 11.19 -7.55
C LYS A 281 -23.79 9.78 -7.24
N THR A 282 -24.26 9.55 -6.02
CA THR A 282 -24.88 8.28 -5.62
C THR A 282 -26.15 8.01 -6.44
N THR A 283 -26.33 6.77 -6.88
CA THR A 283 -27.42 6.41 -7.80
C THR A 283 -28.43 5.44 -7.18
N LYS A 284 -28.06 4.70 -6.14
CA LYS A 284 -28.89 3.71 -5.44
C LYS A 284 -29.39 4.29 -4.11
N LEU A 285 -30.45 3.69 -3.57
CA LEU A 285 -30.88 3.97 -2.19
C LEU A 285 -29.82 3.47 -1.20
N PRO A 286 -29.58 4.20 -0.10
CA PRO A 286 -28.64 3.79 0.94
C PRO A 286 -29.11 2.52 1.65
N VAL A 287 -28.17 1.83 2.28
CA VAL A 287 -28.46 0.71 3.18
C VAL A 287 -28.68 1.23 4.61
N ASP A 288 -27.89 2.20 5.02
CA ASP A 288 -27.99 2.79 6.37
C ASP A 288 -27.39 4.19 6.41
N THR A 289 -28.21 5.19 6.65
CA THR A 289 -27.78 6.59 6.79
C THR A 289 -27.56 6.99 8.24
N GLU A 290 -27.93 6.17 9.23
CA GLU A 290 -28.02 6.54 10.63
C GLU A 290 -26.95 5.89 11.52
N ILE A 291 -26.52 4.65 11.20
CA ILE A 291 -25.56 3.93 12.06
C ILE A 291 -24.30 4.79 12.27
N PRO A 292 -23.83 4.97 13.50
CA PRO A 292 -22.54 5.61 13.77
C PRO A 292 -21.42 4.93 12.98
N LEU A 293 -20.74 5.70 12.12
CA LEU A 293 -19.75 5.19 11.17
C LEU A 293 -18.37 5.79 11.44
N ALA A 294 -17.37 4.95 11.55
CA ALA A 294 -15.97 5.34 11.48
C ALA A 294 -15.31 4.78 10.21
N VAL A 295 -14.35 5.51 9.67
CA VAL A 295 -13.48 5.04 8.58
C VAL A 295 -12.05 5.09 9.07
N LEU A 296 -11.34 3.95 8.99
CA LEU A 296 -9.92 3.89 9.35
C LEU A 296 -9.07 4.16 8.13
N ILE A 297 -8.05 4.99 8.30
CA ILE A 297 -7.07 5.31 7.24
C ILE A 297 -5.65 5.33 7.81
N ASP A 298 -4.68 5.12 6.91
CA ASP A 298 -3.25 5.27 7.16
C ASP A 298 -2.51 5.83 5.94
N GLY A 299 -1.18 5.91 6.00
CA GLY A 299 -0.35 6.37 4.88
C GLY A 299 -0.43 5.50 3.61
N GLY A 300 -0.95 4.28 3.71
CA GLY A 300 -1.22 3.38 2.58
C GLY A 300 -2.60 3.58 1.95
N SER A 301 -3.52 4.28 2.64
CA SER A 301 -4.85 4.61 2.11
C SER A 301 -4.76 5.65 1.00
N ALA A 302 -5.06 5.28 -0.25
CA ALA A 302 -4.86 6.15 -1.40
C ALA A 302 -6.05 6.14 -2.39
N SER A 303 -6.18 7.18 -3.22
CA SER A 303 -7.09 7.24 -4.37
C SER A 303 -8.56 6.97 -3.99
N ALA A 304 -9.17 5.82 -4.44
CA ALA A 304 -10.56 5.45 -4.13
C ALA A 304 -10.84 5.37 -2.62
N SER A 305 -9.85 4.95 -1.80
CA SER A 305 -9.93 4.99 -0.34
C SER A 305 -10.07 6.42 0.17
N GLU A 306 -9.32 7.36 -0.41
CA GLU A 306 -9.38 8.77 -0.04
C GLU A 306 -10.66 9.44 -0.53
N ILE A 307 -11.19 9.02 -1.69
CA ILE A 307 -12.52 9.45 -2.16
C ILE A 307 -13.58 9.03 -1.13
N THR A 308 -13.54 7.77 -0.69
CA THR A 308 -14.51 7.22 0.26
C THR A 308 -14.40 7.91 1.62
N ALA A 309 -13.21 7.96 2.21
CA ALA A 309 -12.98 8.58 3.51
C ALA A 309 -13.26 10.08 3.47
N GLY A 310 -12.75 10.79 2.45
CA GLY A 310 -12.88 12.23 2.32
C GLY A 310 -14.30 12.67 2.02
N ALA A 311 -15.05 11.95 1.18
CA ALA A 311 -16.46 12.24 0.93
C ALA A 311 -17.31 12.05 2.18
N LEU A 312 -17.12 10.95 2.92
CA LEU A 312 -17.83 10.70 4.18
C LEU A 312 -17.46 11.71 5.27
N GLN A 313 -16.20 12.20 5.29
CA GLN A 313 -15.75 13.27 6.17
C GLN A 313 -16.43 14.60 5.83
N ASP A 314 -16.38 15.01 4.56
CA ASP A 314 -16.91 16.29 4.08
C ASP A 314 -18.45 16.38 4.22
N LEU A 315 -19.12 15.24 4.10
CA LEU A 315 -20.56 15.10 4.34
C LEU A 315 -20.94 14.96 5.81
N ASP A 316 -19.98 14.99 6.74
CA ASP A 316 -20.16 14.73 8.16
C ASP A 316 -20.94 13.45 8.46
N ARG A 317 -20.70 12.41 7.62
CA ARG A 317 -21.35 11.11 7.74
C ARG A 317 -20.55 10.14 8.61
N ALA A 318 -19.22 10.21 8.55
CA ALA A 318 -18.32 9.35 9.31
C ALA A 318 -17.26 10.14 10.06
N VAL A 319 -16.77 9.55 11.15
CA VAL A 319 -15.55 9.97 11.84
C VAL A 319 -14.36 9.26 11.21
N ILE A 320 -13.34 10.00 10.80
CA ILE A 320 -12.13 9.46 10.23
C ILE A 320 -11.10 9.28 11.35
N ILE A 321 -10.56 8.05 11.48
CA ILE A 321 -9.64 7.67 12.57
C ILE A 321 -8.36 7.06 11.99
N GLY A 322 -7.21 7.37 12.57
CA GLY A 322 -5.91 6.79 12.20
C GLY A 322 -4.85 7.82 11.87
N ASN A 323 -4.14 7.64 10.76
CA ASN A 323 -3.10 8.55 10.30
C ASN A 323 -3.47 9.19 8.96
N ARG A 324 -2.79 10.31 8.64
CA ARG A 324 -2.98 11.01 7.37
C ARG A 324 -2.79 10.07 6.18
N SER A 325 -3.70 10.12 5.20
CA SER A 325 -3.67 9.31 3.99
C SER A 325 -2.55 9.70 3.02
N TYR A 326 -2.40 8.94 1.95
CA TYR A 326 -1.33 9.09 0.96
C TYR A 326 -1.34 10.46 0.25
N GLY A 327 -2.52 10.91 -0.22
CA GLY A 327 -2.70 12.16 -0.95
C GLY A 327 -2.62 12.02 -2.47
N LYS A 328 -3.31 11.02 -3.06
CA LYS A 328 -3.44 10.85 -4.51
C LYS A 328 -4.76 11.42 -5.02
N GLY A 329 -4.73 12.64 -5.55
CA GLY A 329 -5.87 13.37 -6.11
C GLY A 329 -5.99 13.32 -7.63
N LEU A 330 -5.33 12.36 -8.30
CA LEU A 330 -5.25 12.21 -9.76
C LEU A 330 -6.13 11.05 -10.24
N VAL A 331 -6.76 11.22 -11.40
CA VAL A 331 -7.61 10.21 -12.04
C VAL A 331 -6.96 9.75 -13.35
N GLN A 332 -6.75 8.44 -13.46
CA GLN A 332 -6.25 7.81 -14.67
C GLN A 332 -7.39 7.26 -15.53
N SER A 333 -7.14 7.18 -16.83
CA SER A 333 -7.97 6.46 -17.80
C SER A 333 -7.08 5.68 -18.75
N THR A 334 -7.50 4.49 -19.13
CA THR A 334 -6.78 3.66 -20.09
C THR A 334 -7.17 4.02 -21.53
N ARG A 335 -6.17 3.99 -22.41
CA ARG A 335 -6.32 4.22 -23.86
C ARG A 335 -5.68 3.04 -24.60
N PRO A 336 -6.40 2.35 -25.47
CA PRO A 336 -5.80 1.29 -26.29
C PRO A 336 -4.81 1.89 -27.31
N LEU A 337 -3.66 1.25 -27.47
CA LEU A 337 -2.63 1.56 -28.45
C LEU A 337 -2.60 0.53 -29.58
N GLY A 338 -3.77 0.10 -30.04
CA GLY A 338 -3.92 -0.99 -31.00
C GLY A 338 -3.37 -2.30 -30.44
N ASP A 339 -2.54 -2.99 -31.24
CA ASP A 339 -1.92 -4.25 -30.83
C ASP A 339 -0.73 -4.10 -29.87
N ASN A 340 -0.32 -2.84 -29.59
CA ASN A 340 0.88 -2.55 -28.80
C ASN A 340 0.63 -2.45 -27.28
N GLY A 341 -0.60 -2.59 -26.81
CA GLY A 341 -0.88 -2.50 -25.36
C GLY A 341 -1.84 -1.38 -24.99
N LEU A 342 -1.73 -0.89 -23.76
CA LEU A 342 -2.55 0.20 -23.22
C LEU A 342 -1.67 1.34 -22.71
N LEU A 343 -2.16 2.57 -22.84
CA LEU A 343 -1.62 3.72 -22.12
C LEU A 343 -2.58 4.04 -20.98
N LYS A 344 -2.14 3.91 -19.75
CA LYS A 344 -2.82 4.42 -18.57
C LYS A 344 -2.36 5.86 -18.38
N LEU A 345 -3.27 6.82 -18.54
CA LEU A 345 -2.98 8.25 -18.63
C LEU A 345 -3.71 9.02 -17.56
N THR A 346 -3.03 9.89 -16.82
CA THR A 346 -3.65 10.86 -15.93
C THR A 346 -4.38 11.94 -16.75
N ILE A 347 -5.71 11.98 -16.62
CA ILE A 347 -6.58 12.84 -17.43
C ILE A 347 -7.23 13.96 -16.64
N SER A 348 -7.32 13.85 -15.31
CA SER A 348 -7.98 14.85 -14.47
C SER A 348 -7.52 14.79 -13.01
N LYS A 349 -7.83 15.84 -12.28
CA LYS A 349 -7.80 15.92 -10.81
C LYS A 349 -9.21 15.73 -10.27
N TYR A 350 -9.36 15.19 -9.06
CA TYR A 350 -10.67 15.09 -8.44
C TYR A 350 -10.80 15.96 -7.18
N TYR A 351 -12.00 16.41 -6.95
CA TYR A 351 -12.40 17.31 -5.87
C TYR A 351 -13.55 16.66 -5.11
N ILE A 352 -13.39 16.47 -3.81
CA ILE A 352 -14.40 15.87 -2.93
C ILE A 352 -15.46 16.89 -2.51
N PRO A 353 -16.53 16.54 -1.77
CA PRO A 353 -17.73 17.38 -1.62
C PRO A 353 -17.49 18.81 -1.12
N SER A 354 -16.52 19.04 -0.26
CA SER A 354 -16.14 20.41 0.19
C SER A 354 -15.53 21.26 -0.94
N GLY A 355 -15.17 20.66 -2.07
CA GLY A 355 -14.47 21.31 -3.17
C GLY A 355 -12.95 21.25 -3.09
N ARG A 356 -12.39 20.64 -2.05
CA ARG A 356 -10.94 20.51 -1.88
C ARG A 356 -10.33 19.45 -2.77
N LEU A 357 -9.10 19.73 -3.25
CA LEU A 357 -8.22 18.79 -3.94
C LEU A 357 -7.27 18.16 -2.90
N ILE A 358 -7.26 16.85 -2.80
CA ILE A 358 -6.45 16.16 -1.79
C ILE A 358 -5.03 15.84 -2.24
N GLN A 359 -4.65 16.15 -3.49
CA GLN A 359 -3.31 15.86 -4.05
C GLN A 359 -2.22 16.46 -3.16
N ALA A 360 -1.36 15.58 -2.60
CA ALA A 360 -0.33 15.98 -1.65
C ALA A 360 1.04 16.25 -2.28
N ILE A 361 1.28 15.71 -3.48
CA ILE A 361 2.57 15.79 -4.16
C ILE A 361 2.40 16.63 -5.44
N ASP A 362 3.26 17.63 -5.62
CA ASP A 362 3.29 18.44 -6.83
C ASP A 362 4.29 17.85 -7.84
N TYR A 363 3.75 17.09 -8.81
CA TYR A 363 4.58 16.50 -9.87
C TYR A 363 4.92 17.50 -11.00
N SER A 364 4.29 18.67 -11.01
CA SER A 364 4.58 19.71 -12.02
C SER A 364 5.86 20.50 -11.72
N HIS A 365 6.35 20.42 -10.47
CA HIS A 365 7.59 21.05 -10.03
C HIS A 365 8.47 20.00 -9.35
N ARG A 366 9.49 19.54 -10.07
CA ARG A 366 10.47 18.59 -9.54
C ARG A 366 11.69 19.31 -8.97
N ASN A 367 12.27 18.71 -7.94
CA ASN A 367 13.56 19.14 -7.39
C ASN A 367 14.69 18.83 -8.38
N ILE A 368 15.87 19.39 -8.13
CA ILE A 368 17.08 19.19 -8.97
C ILE A 368 17.46 17.68 -9.07
N ASP A 369 17.15 16.90 -8.05
CA ASP A 369 17.38 15.45 -8.00
C ASP A 369 16.25 14.62 -8.67
N GLY A 370 15.28 15.27 -9.30
CA GLY A 370 14.13 14.64 -9.97
C GLY A 370 12.98 14.23 -9.03
N THR A 371 13.12 14.41 -7.71
CA THR A 371 12.07 14.12 -6.75
C THR A 371 10.96 15.17 -6.79
N ALA A 372 9.71 14.77 -6.47
CA ALA A 372 8.59 15.69 -6.31
C ALA A 372 8.33 15.96 -4.82
N SER A 373 8.12 17.21 -4.47
CA SER A 373 7.91 17.64 -3.08
C SER A 373 6.44 17.51 -2.67
N ARG A 374 6.22 17.19 -1.39
CA ARG A 374 4.90 17.36 -0.78
C ARG A 374 4.56 18.84 -0.62
N ILE A 375 3.29 19.15 -0.82
CA ILE A 375 2.75 20.50 -0.55
C ILE A 375 2.82 20.74 0.96
N PRO A 376 3.58 21.77 1.42
CA PRO A 376 3.63 22.09 2.85
C PRO A 376 2.27 22.52 3.39
N ASP A 377 1.96 22.14 4.65
CA ASP A 377 0.69 22.51 5.30
C ASP A 377 0.45 24.03 5.31
N SER A 378 1.51 24.84 5.32
CA SER A 378 1.42 26.31 5.24
C SER A 378 0.88 26.85 3.92
N LEU A 379 0.95 26.06 2.84
CA LEU A 379 0.44 26.43 1.51
C LEU A 379 -0.95 25.83 1.22
N THR A 380 -1.52 25.08 2.17
CA THR A 380 -2.84 24.47 2.00
C THR A 380 -3.96 25.47 2.27
N THR A 381 -5.09 25.30 1.57
CA THR A 381 -6.28 26.13 1.70
C THR A 381 -7.28 25.49 2.66
N VAL A 382 -7.96 26.31 3.46
CA VAL A 382 -9.01 25.85 4.37
C VAL A 382 -10.32 25.71 3.61
N PHE A 383 -10.99 24.60 3.79
CA PHE A 383 -12.35 24.28 3.35
C PHE A 383 -13.20 23.89 4.55
N HIS A 384 -14.49 23.71 4.34
CA HIS A 384 -15.41 23.34 5.42
C HIS A 384 -16.27 22.16 4.99
N THR A 385 -16.52 21.25 5.94
CA THR A 385 -17.48 20.16 5.81
C THR A 385 -18.92 20.70 5.83
N SER A 386 -19.89 19.85 5.59
CA SER A 386 -21.33 20.21 5.60
C SER A 386 -21.78 20.84 6.93
N ASN A 387 -21.20 20.43 8.07
CA ASN A 387 -21.48 20.99 9.39
C ASN A 387 -20.51 22.13 9.80
N GLY A 388 -19.63 22.58 8.88
CA GLY A 388 -18.72 23.70 9.11
C GLY A 388 -17.43 23.35 9.86
N ARG A 389 -17.02 22.07 9.91
CA ARG A 389 -15.70 21.68 10.42
C ARG A 389 -14.60 22.08 9.44
N GLU A 390 -13.48 22.57 9.93
CA GLU A 390 -12.33 22.90 9.07
C GLU A 390 -11.65 21.63 8.53
N VAL A 391 -11.41 21.60 7.23
CA VAL A 391 -10.62 20.61 6.51
C VAL A 391 -9.70 21.33 5.51
N ARG A 392 -8.62 20.67 5.07
CA ARG A 392 -7.64 21.31 4.20
C ARG A 392 -7.42 20.50 2.92
N ASP A 393 -6.98 21.17 1.87
CA ASP A 393 -6.50 20.55 0.64
C ASP A 393 -4.99 20.20 0.72
N GLY A 394 -4.42 19.70 -0.37
CA GLY A 394 -2.97 19.59 -0.58
C GLY A 394 -2.21 18.57 0.29
N GLY A 395 -2.88 17.85 1.18
CA GLY A 395 -2.18 17.00 2.14
C GLY A 395 -2.72 15.58 2.32
N GLY A 396 -3.59 15.09 1.42
CA GLY A 396 -4.37 13.87 1.66
C GLY A 396 -5.53 14.14 2.64
N ILE A 397 -6.10 13.07 3.18
CA ILE A 397 -7.15 13.15 4.19
C ILE A 397 -6.50 13.14 5.57
N LYS A 398 -6.69 14.22 6.32
CA LYS A 398 -6.31 14.28 7.73
C LYS A 398 -7.43 13.64 8.57
N PRO A 399 -7.12 12.67 9.46
CA PRO A 399 -8.14 12.08 10.31
C PRO A 399 -8.71 13.08 11.33
N ASP A 400 -9.95 12.84 11.76
CA ASP A 400 -10.62 13.60 12.84
C ASP A 400 -10.08 13.19 14.21
N VAL A 401 -9.60 11.94 14.31
CA VAL A 401 -8.95 11.37 15.50
C VAL A 401 -7.65 10.73 15.06
N GLU A 402 -6.54 11.39 15.38
CA GLU A 402 -5.20 10.85 15.11
C GLU A 402 -4.84 9.76 16.11
N VAL A 403 -4.19 8.70 15.64
CA VAL A 403 -3.70 7.58 16.44
C VAL A 403 -2.21 7.43 16.24
N GLU A 404 -1.45 7.59 17.32
CA GLU A 404 -0.01 7.40 17.29
C GLU A 404 0.33 5.91 17.46
N TYR A 405 0.81 5.29 16.39
CA TYR A 405 1.34 3.93 16.45
C TYR A 405 2.77 3.95 16.96
N PRO A 406 3.13 3.00 17.85
CA PRO A 406 4.51 2.89 18.28
C PRO A 406 5.41 2.53 17.10
N GLU A 407 6.56 3.18 17.02
CA GLU A 407 7.55 2.89 15.97
C GLU A 407 7.94 1.40 15.98
N VAL A 408 8.07 0.85 14.78
CA VAL A 408 8.59 -0.50 14.59
C VAL A 408 10.10 -0.45 14.83
N ASN A 409 10.57 -1.14 15.88
CA ASN A 409 11.99 -1.21 16.15
C ASN A 409 12.72 -2.10 15.13
N ARG A 410 14.04 -1.95 15.04
CA ARG A 410 14.86 -2.66 14.05
C ARG A 410 14.84 -4.18 14.22
N LEU A 411 14.72 -4.67 15.44
CA LEU A 411 14.63 -6.11 15.71
C LEU A 411 13.38 -6.71 15.04
N ILE A 412 12.21 -6.12 15.30
CA ILE A 412 10.93 -6.58 14.70
C ILE A 412 10.99 -6.45 13.17
N TYR A 413 11.51 -5.32 12.67
CA TYR A 413 11.71 -5.13 11.24
C TYR A 413 12.58 -6.26 10.63
N ASN A 414 13.70 -6.63 11.27
CA ASN A 414 14.59 -7.67 10.78
C ASN A 414 13.95 -9.07 10.86
N ILE A 415 13.17 -9.33 11.92
CA ILE A 415 12.40 -10.59 12.04
C ILE A 415 11.44 -10.74 10.85
N ILE A 416 10.73 -9.69 10.47
CA ILE A 416 9.79 -9.68 9.34
C ILE A 416 10.55 -9.75 8.01
N ARG A 417 11.51 -8.85 7.78
CA ARG A 417 12.28 -8.72 6.52
C ARG A 417 12.96 -10.04 6.11
N ASP A 418 13.52 -10.74 7.09
CA ASP A 418 14.29 -11.96 6.87
C ASP A 418 13.44 -13.23 7.06
N ASN A 419 12.11 -13.07 7.18
CA ASN A 419 11.10 -14.13 7.25
C ASN A 419 11.22 -15.06 8.47
N TRP A 420 11.86 -14.66 9.57
CA TRP A 420 12.02 -15.51 10.74
C TRP A 420 10.68 -15.94 11.36
N ALA A 421 9.73 -15.02 11.47
CA ALA A 421 8.41 -15.35 12.00
C ALA A 421 7.62 -16.26 11.06
N PHE A 422 7.66 -15.99 9.75
CA PHE A 422 7.02 -16.83 8.74
C PHE A 422 7.59 -18.26 8.72
N ASP A 423 8.92 -18.40 8.65
CA ASP A 423 9.58 -19.70 8.60
C ASP A 423 9.34 -20.51 9.91
N TYR A 424 9.27 -19.81 11.05
CA TYR A 424 8.90 -20.44 12.31
C TYR A 424 7.43 -20.91 12.31
N ALA A 425 6.51 -20.11 11.80
CA ALA A 425 5.11 -20.52 11.69
C ALA A 425 4.93 -21.74 10.78
N VAL A 426 5.72 -21.85 9.70
CA VAL A 426 5.76 -23.07 8.85
C VAL A 426 6.24 -24.28 9.64
N LYS A 427 7.34 -24.14 10.45
CA LYS A 427 7.82 -25.21 11.34
C LYS A 427 6.75 -25.60 12.34
N PHE A 428 6.18 -24.61 13.04
CA PHE A 428 5.13 -24.84 14.03
C PHE A 428 3.93 -25.60 13.45
N ALA A 429 3.45 -25.19 12.27
CA ALA A 429 2.33 -25.85 11.61
C ALA A 429 2.66 -27.28 11.11
N ALA A 430 3.93 -27.59 10.84
CA ALA A 430 4.37 -28.94 10.52
C ALA A 430 4.33 -29.88 11.75
N GLU A 431 4.52 -29.33 12.94
CA GLU A 431 4.58 -30.07 14.22
C GLU A 431 3.20 -30.13 14.92
N HIS A 432 2.26 -29.23 14.59
CA HIS A 432 0.97 -29.12 15.26
C HIS A 432 -0.18 -29.23 14.25
N GLN A 433 -1.05 -30.22 14.39
CA GLN A 433 -2.18 -30.45 13.47
C GLN A 433 -3.35 -29.48 13.69
N SER A 434 -3.48 -28.92 14.87
CA SER A 434 -4.56 -27.98 15.21
C SER A 434 -4.11 -27.03 16.31
N ILE A 435 -4.79 -25.89 16.40
CA ILE A 435 -4.62 -24.89 17.47
C ILE A 435 -5.98 -24.48 18.03
N ALA A 436 -6.00 -23.70 19.10
CA ALA A 436 -7.20 -23.08 19.62
C ALA A 436 -7.87 -22.18 18.56
N PRO A 437 -9.19 -21.87 18.66
CA PRO A 437 -9.84 -20.90 17.80
C PRO A 437 -9.06 -19.58 17.73
N ALA A 438 -9.13 -18.87 16.58
CA ALA A 438 -8.36 -17.65 16.35
C ALA A 438 -8.59 -16.58 17.43
N GLU A 439 -9.83 -16.49 17.94
CA GLU A 439 -10.23 -15.57 19.00
C GLU A 439 -9.54 -15.86 20.35
N GLU A 440 -9.14 -17.13 20.58
CA GLU A 440 -8.60 -17.61 21.84
C GLU A 440 -7.10 -17.91 21.77
N PHE A 441 -6.53 -17.96 20.54
CA PHE A 441 -5.14 -18.35 20.36
C PHE A 441 -4.18 -17.30 20.94
N GLU A 442 -3.28 -17.75 21.81
CA GLU A 442 -2.20 -16.97 22.39
C GLU A 442 -0.88 -17.75 22.28
N VAL A 443 0.21 -17.02 22.00
CA VAL A 443 1.55 -17.60 21.98
C VAL A 443 2.03 -17.80 23.42
N SER A 444 2.25 -19.07 23.82
CA SER A 444 2.74 -19.41 25.15
C SER A 444 4.23 -19.08 25.32
N ASP A 445 4.71 -19.12 26.57
CA ASP A 445 6.13 -18.95 26.88
C ASP A 445 7.00 -20.04 26.25
N GLU A 446 6.46 -21.25 26.11
CA GLU A 446 7.15 -22.37 25.45
C GLU A 446 7.32 -22.10 23.95
N VAL A 447 6.27 -21.67 23.27
CA VAL A 447 6.30 -21.29 21.84
C VAL A 447 7.28 -20.13 21.61
N PHE A 448 7.26 -19.11 22.48
CA PHE A 448 8.21 -18.00 22.39
C PHE A 448 9.66 -18.46 22.58
N ASN A 449 9.93 -19.34 23.54
CA ASN A 449 11.27 -19.87 23.78
C ASN A 449 11.74 -20.79 22.64
N ASP A 450 10.85 -21.58 22.04
CA ASP A 450 11.15 -22.36 20.85
C ASP A 450 11.47 -21.45 19.63
N PHE A 451 10.73 -20.37 19.47
CA PHE A 451 11.06 -19.35 18.47
C PHE A 451 12.45 -18.71 18.70
N LYS A 452 12.79 -18.38 19.95
CA LYS A 452 14.16 -17.89 20.28
C LYS A 452 15.24 -18.89 19.90
N ALA A 453 15.01 -20.18 20.17
CA ALA A 453 15.94 -21.25 19.81
C ALA A 453 16.01 -21.47 18.29
N PHE A 454 14.93 -21.21 17.57
CA PHE A 454 14.87 -21.31 16.12
C PHE A 454 15.71 -20.26 15.41
N ILE A 455 15.85 -19.05 15.98
CA ILE A 455 16.68 -17.99 15.40
C ILE A 455 18.15 -18.36 15.52
N ASP A 456 18.83 -18.53 14.36
CA ASP A 456 20.28 -18.72 14.32
C ASP A 456 21.01 -17.38 14.49
N PRO A 457 21.73 -17.14 15.60
CA PRO A 457 22.43 -15.87 15.84
C PRO A 457 23.51 -15.53 14.80
N LYS A 458 24.01 -16.53 14.05
CA LYS A 458 25.02 -16.33 13.01
C LYS A 458 24.40 -15.83 11.69
N ARG A 459 23.11 -16.12 11.48
CA ARG A 459 22.37 -15.74 10.28
C ARG A 459 21.48 -14.53 10.52
N PHE A 460 21.20 -14.17 11.78
CA PHE A 460 20.39 -13.02 12.12
C PHE A 460 21.14 -11.71 11.80
N ASP A 461 20.63 -10.98 10.81
CA ASP A 461 21.23 -9.72 10.39
C ASP A 461 20.75 -8.56 11.27
N TYR A 462 21.65 -8.09 12.13
CA TYR A 462 21.42 -6.94 12.99
C TYR A 462 21.89 -5.66 12.31
N ASP A 463 21.02 -4.69 12.16
CA ASP A 463 21.38 -3.38 11.60
C ASP A 463 22.36 -2.57 12.48
N LYS A 464 22.46 -2.88 13.77
CA LYS A 464 23.38 -2.27 14.75
C LYS A 464 23.48 -0.74 14.67
N VAL A 465 22.33 -0.08 14.48
CA VAL A 465 22.28 1.37 14.19
C VAL A 465 22.90 2.17 15.32
N CYS A 466 22.53 1.86 16.59
CA CYS A 466 23.07 2.57 17.75
C CYS A 466 24.59 2.40 17.87
N GLU A 467 25.12 1.17 17.66
CA GLU A 467 26.57 0.92 17.69
C GLU A 467 27.31 1.71 16.61
N LYS A 468 26.75 1.76 15.38
CA LYS A 468 27.33 2.53 14.26
C LYS A 468 27.33 4.03 14.56
N MET A 469 26.20 4.58 15.00
CA MET A 469 26.08 6.00 15.35
C MET A 469 27.03 6.40 16.48
N LEU A 470 27.18 5.54 17.49
CA LEU A 470 28.11 5.77 18.60
C LEU A 470 29.57 5.75 18.12
N ALA A 471 29.93 4.80 17.25
CA ALA A 471 31.26 4.73 16.65
C ALA A 471 31.57 5.97 15.80
N ASP A 472 30.62 6.45 15.00
CA ASP A 472 30.75 7.66 14.21
C ASP A 472 30.87 8.91 15.10
N LEU A 473 30.07 9.00 16.17
CA LEU A 473 30.16 10.09 17.14
C LEU A 473 31.55 10.10 17.83
N LYS A 474 32.04 8.93 18.27
CA LYS A 474 33.38 8.79 18.87
C LYS A 474 34.49 9.23 17.93
N LYS A 475 34.37 8.87 16.63
CA LYS A 475 35.30 9.29 15.58
C LYS A 475 35.27 10.80 15.39
N THR A 476 34.08 11.41 15.32
CA THR A 476 33.92 12.86 15.21
C THR A 476 34.50 13.59 16.43
N ALA A 477 34.16 13.12 17.65
CA ALA A 477 34.71 13.67 18.89
C ALA A 477 36.25 13.65 18.94
N LYS A 478 36.86 12.60 18.38
CA LYS A 478 38.32 12.50 18.25
C LYS A 478 38.88 13.57 17.30
N VAL A 479 38.25 13.79 16.15
CA VAL A 479 38.69 14.78 15.14
C VAL A 479 38.56 16.20 15.68
N GLU A 480 37.49 16.48 16.42
CA GLU A 480 37.20 17.79 17.01
C GLU A 480 37.93 18.04 18.35
N GLY A 481 38.70 17.07 18.84
CA GLY A 481 39.48 17.22 20.07
C GLY A 481 38.72 17.04 21.38
N TYR A 482 37.48 16.54 21.33
CA TYR A 482 36.67 16.26 22.52
C TYR A 482 36.93 14.89 23.16
N LEU A 483 37.75 14.04 22.51
CA LEU A 483 38.08 12.71 23.06
C LEU A 483 39.28 12.82 24.01
N ASN A 484 39.01 12.96 25.31
CA ASN A 484 39.96 12.88 26.41
C ASN A 484 39.67 11.65 27.28
N ASP A 485 40.48 11.42 28.34
CA ASP A 485 40.33 10.22 29.21
C ASP A 485 38.93 10.07 29.81
N SER A 486 38.31 11.18 30.22
CA SER A 486 36.94 11.15 30.80
C SER A 486 35.88 10.83 29.74
N THR A 487 35.94 11.47 28.57
CA THR A 487 34.98 11.21 27.50
C THR A 487 35.20 9.84 26.88
N ALA A 488 36.43 9.33 26.81
CA ALA A 488 36.76 7.98 26.35
C ALA A 488 36.12 6.91 27.28
N ALA A 489 36.25 7.09 28.60
CA ALA A 489 35.59 6.21 29.57
C ALA A 489 34.05 6.22 29.44
N THR A 490 33.46 7.40 29.18
CA THR A 490 32.01 7.52 28.92
C THR A 490 31.59 6.78 27.65
N PHE A 491 32.37 6.89 26.57
CA PHE A 491 32.14 6.14 25.34
C PHE A 491 32.21 4.62 25.58
N GLU A 492 33.18 4.14 26.35
CA GLU A 492 33.29 2.70 26.68
C GLU A 492 32.08 2.19 27.47
N ILE A 493 31.57 2.95 28.43
CA ILE A 493 30.33 2.63 29.15
C ILE A 493 29.16 2.53 28.17
N LEU A 494 28.98 3.52 27.27
CA LEU A 494 27.91 3.50 26.28
C LEU A 494 28.06 2.36 25.27
N GLU A 495 29.28 2.05 24.81
CA GLU A 495 29.56 0.91 23.92
C GLU A 495 29.12 -0.40 24.57
N ASN A 496 29.37 -0.60 25.87
CA ASN A 496 28.95 -1.78 26.59
C ASN A 496 27.44 -1.84 26.83
N GLN A 497 26.79 -0.69 27.12
CA GLN A 497 25.35 -0.62 27.37
C GLN A 497 24.49 -0.75 26.10
N LEU A 498 24.99 -0.23 24.97
CA LEU A 498 24.30 -0.24 23.68
C LEU A 498 24.67 -1.46 22.81
N LYS A 499 25.54 -2.32 23.29
CA LYS A 499 25.91 -3.55 22.59
C LYS A 499 24.71 -4.47 22.47
N HIS A 500 24.33 -4.78 21.24
CA HIS A 500 23.22 -5.66 20.95
C HIS A 500 23.45 -7.07 21.52
N ASN A 501 22.46 -7.55 22.22
CA ASN A 501 22.37 -8.93 22.71
C ASN A 501 21.05 -9.52 22.22
N LEU A 502 21.11 -10.40 21.21
CA LEU A 502 19.93 -10.96 20.57
C LEU A 502 18.93 -11.55 21.56
N ASN A 503 19.40 -12.33 22.54
CA ASN A 503 18.51 -12.95 23.53
C ASN A 503 17.80 -11.91 24.40
N GLN A 504 18.54 -10.91 24.89
CA GLN A 504 17.99 -9.83 25.70
C GLN A 504 17.00 -8.96 24.89
N ASP A 505 17.35 -8.68 23.63
CA ASP A 505 16.53 -7.86 22.75
C ASP A 505 15.22 -8.58 22.36
N LEU A 506 15.28 -9.92 22.16
CA LEU A 506 14.10 -10.75 21.97
C LEU A 506 13.20 -10.73 23.21
N ASP A 507 13.75 -10.89 24.42
CA ASP A 507 12.98 -10.83 25.67
C ASP A 507 12.35 -9.46 25.91
N THR A 508 13.07 -8.38 25.62
CA THR A 508 12.56 -7.00 25.73
C THR A 508 11.37 -6.76 24.80
N ASN A 509 11.37 -7.41 23.63
CA ASN A 509 10.32 -7.27 22.63
C ASN A 509 9.32 -8.44 22.62
N LYS A 510 9.33 -9.29 23.66
CA LYS A 510 8.52 -10.51 23.74
C LYS A 510 7.07 -10.31 23.34
N LYS A 511 6.38 -9.30 23.91
CA LYS A 511 4.97 -9.04 23.58
C LYS A 511 4.76 -8.84 22.09
N ARG A 512 5.54 -7.95 21.44
CA ARG A 512 5.42 -7.66 20.00
C ARG A 512 5.74 -8.88 19.15
N ILE A 513 6.73 -9.67 19.54
CA ILE A 513 7.11 -10.90 18.85
C ILE A 513 5.98 -11.92 18.97
N CYS A 514 5.40 -12.11 20.16
CA CYS A 514 4.27 -13.01 20.36
C CYS A 514 3.05 -12.57 19.53
N ASP A 515 2.77 -11.27 19.43
CA ASP A 515 1.70 -10.75 18.60
C ASP A 515 1.94 -11.05 17.10
N LEU A 516 3.17 -10.88 16.61
CA LEU A 516 3.57 -11.22 15.25
C LEU A 516 3.47 -12.74 14.99
N LEU A 517 4.00 -13.55 15.89
CA LEU A 517 3.94 -15.02 15.77
C LEU A 517 2.50 -15.53 15.79
N ALA A 518 1.64 -14.96 16.63
CA ALA A 518 0.23 -15.35 16.68
C ALA A 518 -0.45 -15.10 15.32
N SER A 519 -0.20 -13.96 14.71
CA SER A 519 -0.72 -13.61 13.38
C SER A 519 -0.24 -14.59 12.31
N GLU A 520 1.07 -14.88 12.27
CA GLU A 520 1.64 -15.80 11.28
C GLU A 520 1.18 -17.26 11.51
N ILE A 521 1.13 -17.74 12.75
CA ILE A 521 0.70 -19.11 13.06
C ILE A 521 -0.77 -19.32 12.72
N VAL A 522 -1.65 -18.41 13.13
CA VAL A 522 -3.11 -18.54 12.94
C VAL A 522 -3.49 -18.60 11.45
N LYS A 523 -2.74 -17.92 10.59
CA LYS A 523 -2.92 -17.94 9.13
C LYS A 523 -2.85 -19.36 8.54
N HIS A 524 -2.06 -20.26 9.10
CA HIS A 524 -1.94 -21.64 8.64
C HIS A 524 -3.19 -22.49 8.87
N TYR A 525 -4.05 -22.10 9.84
CA TYR A 525 -5.22 -22.87 10.24
C TYR A 525 -6.55 -22.20 9.88
N TYR A 526 -6.55 -20.84 9.86
CA TYR A 526 -7.77 -20.03 9.70
C TYR A 526 -7.66 -19.00 8.59
N PHE A 527 -6.67 -19.13 7.70
CA PHE A 527 -6.42 -18.27 6.54
C PHE A 527 -6.31 -16.78 6.93
N SER A 528 -6.53 -15.87 5.97
CA SER A 528 -6.52 -14.42 6.21
C SER A 528 -7.57 -13.97 7.23
N ARG A 529 -8.71 -14.68 7.31
CA ARG A 529 -9.74 -14.39 8.31
C ARG A 529 -9.20 -14.52 9.75
N GLY A 530 -8.46 -15.58 10.05
CA GLY A 530 -7.85 -15.77 11.36
C GLY A 530 -6.81 -14.70 11.67
N GLU A 531 -5.99 -14.33 10.69
CA GLU A 531 -5.02 -13.24 10.80
C GLU A 531 -5.71 -11.92 11.19
N SER A 532 -6.80 -11.54 10.51
CA SER A 532 -7.57 -10.33 10.82
C SER A 532 -8.12 -10.36 12.25
N ILE A 533 -8.70 -11.48 12.69
CA ILE A 533 -9.22 -11.63 14.07
C ILE A 533 -8.13 -11.37 15.09
N VAL A 534 -6.97 -12.02 14.94
CA VAL A 534 -5.85 -11.90 15.88
C VAL A 534 -5.27 -10.49 15.88
N SER A 535 -5.11 -9.89 14.70
CA SER A 535 -4.55 -8.54 14.55
C SER A 535 -5.47 -7.48 15.16
N LEU A 536 -6.77 -7.54 14.88
CA LEU A 536 -7.76 -6.60 15.41
C LEU A 536 -7.91 -6.69 16.94
N LYS A 537 -7.83 -7.88 17.52
CA LYS A 537 -7.86 -8.07 18.98
C LYS A 537 -6.76 -7.28 19.71
N ARG A 538 -5.62 -7.09 19.05
CA ARG A 538 -4.41 -6.46 19.59
C ARG A 538 -4.19 -5.04 19.10
N ASP A 539 -5.06 -4.54 18.24
CA ASP A 539 -4.92 -3.23 17.61
C ASP A 539 -5.29 -2.10 18.58
N ILE A 540 -4.34 -1.21 18.81
CA ILE A 540 -4.51 -0.03 19.70
C ILE A 540 -5.61 0.93 19.22
N ILE A 541 -5.96 0.89 17.93
CA ILE A 541 -7.00 1.75 17.35
C ILE A 541 -8.39 1.45 17.92
N VAL A 542 -8.60 0.25 18.46
CA VAL A 542 -9.89 -0.20 19.01
C VAL A 542 -10.38 0.70 20.14
N ASP A 543 -9.47 1.19 20.99
CA ASP A 543 -9.84 2.11 22.07
C ASP A 543 -10.29 3.48 21.52
N SER A 544 -9.66 3.97 20.46
CA SER A 544 -10.06 5.20 19.77
C SER A 544 -11.42 5.04 19.08
N ILE A 545 -11.69 3.87 18.51
CA ILE A 545 -13.00 3.53 17.92
C ILE A 545 -14.09 3.55 19.00
N LYS A 546 -13.88 2.82 20.11
CA LYS A 546 -14.82 2.80 21.26
C LYS A 546 -15.09 4.20 21.79
N ALA A 547 -14.04 4.98 21.98
CA ALA A 547 -14.16 6.35 22.47
C ALA A 547 -14.91 7.27 21.50
N SER A 548 -14.84 7.03 20.20
CA SER A 548 -15.44 7.88 19.16
C SER A 548 -16.88 7.48 18.84
N ILE A 549 -17.08 6.30 18.21
CA ILE A 549 -18.41 5.87 17.74
C ILE A 549 -19.21 5.07 18.78
N GLY A 550 -18.54 4.50 19.78
CA GLY A 550 -19.20 3.86 20.93
C GLY A 550 -19.82 4.85 21.92
N ASN A 551 -19.55 6.15 21.79
CA ASN A 551 -20.11 7.22 22.62
C ASN A 551 -20.91 8.21 21.74
N PRO A 552 -22.26 8.19 21.78
CA PRO A 552 -23.08 9.02 20.90
C PRO A 552 -22.87 10.53 21.06
N ASP A 553 -22.61 11.02 22.27
CA ASP A 553 -22.35 12.45 22.50
C ASP A 553 -20.99 12.86 21.89
N ARG A 554 -19.97 12.04 22.04
CA ARG A 554 -18.66 12.30 21.44
C ARG A 554 -18.71 12.18 19.91
N TYR A 555 -19.40 11.19 19.37
CA TYR A 555 -19.63 11.07 17.94
C TYR A 555 -20.29 12.32 17.36
N ALA A 556 -21.38 12.79 18.01
CA ALA A 556 -22.07 14.00 17.61
C ALA A 556 -21.17 15.25 17.74
N ALA A 557 -20.34 15.31 18.78
CA ALA A 557 -19.42 16.44 19.00
C ALA A 557 -18.32 16.47 17.92
N ILE A 558 -17.71 15.34 17.57
CA ILE A 558 -16.69 15.26 16.52
C ILE A 558 -17.26 15.72 15.17
N LEU A 559 -18.48 15.28 14.83
CA LEU A 559 -19.15 15.65 13.58
C LEU A 559 -19.81 17.04 13.62
N ASN A 560 -19.64 17.80 14.71
CA ASN A 560 -20.28 19.11 14.92
C ASN A 560 -21.81 19.07 14.71
N LYS A 561 -22.43 17.91 14.99
CA LYS A 561 -23.89 17.75 14.93
C LYS A 561 -24.55 18.46 16.10
N VAL A 562 -25.53 19.31 15.85
CA VAL A 562 -26.29 19.99 16.95
C VAL A 562 -27.12 18.93 17.69
N PRO A 563 -26.95 18.75 19.01
CA PRO A 563 -27.68 17.74 19.75
C PRO A 563 -29.21 17.92 19.59
N ALA A 564 -29.94 16.82 19.41
CA ALA A 564 -31.39 16.81 19.15
C ALA A 564 -32.19 17.65 20.16
N LYS A 565 -31.75 17.71 21.42
CA LYS A 565 -32.36 18.60 22.48
C LYS A 565 -32.25 20.09 22.16
N LYS A 566 -31.25 20.57 21.41
CA LYS A 566 -31.12 21.96 20.97
C LYS A 566 -31.93 22.26 19.71
N GLN A 567 -32.13 21.25 18.83
CA GLN A 567 -32.99 21.41 17.65
C GLN A 567 -34.46 21.61 18.00
N ALA A 568 -34.97 20.85 18.98
CA ALA A 568 -36.33 21.02 19.48
C ALA A 568 -36.59 22.41 20.14
N LYS A 569 -35.56 23.00 20.77
CA LYS A 569 -35.64 24.38 21.30
C LYS A 569 -35.61 25.44 20.18
N LYS A 570 -34.83 25.25 19.10
CA LYS A 570 -34.81 26.19 17.96
C LYS A 570 -36.09 26.17 17.15
N GLN A 571 -36.74 25.01 17.01
CA GLN A 571 -38.05 24.92 16.35
C GLN A 571 -39.20 25.51 17.20
N LYS A 572 -39.14 25.43 18.55
CA LYS A 572 -40.10 26.12 19.43
C LYS A 572 -39.88 27.63 19.55
N ALA A 573 -38.71 28.14 19.24
CA ALA A 573 -38.43 29.58 19.24
C ALA A 573 -38.71 30.26 17.88
N LYS A 574 -39.04 29.49 16.85
CA LYS A 574 -39.45 29.98 15.51
C LYS A 574 -40.95 29.84 15.21
N LYS A 575 -41.72 29.33 16.19
CA LYS A 575 -43.18 29.39 16.23
C LYS A 575 -43.60 30.42 17.30
#